data_c66d21c52bb5edbf96091cc5ea306d70
#
_entry.id   c66d21c52bb5edbf96091cc5ea306d70
#
_cell.length_a   1.000
_cell.length_b   1.000
_cell.length_c   1.000
_cell.angle_alpha   90.00
_cell.angle_beta   90.00
_cell.angle_gamma   90.00
#
_symmetry.space_group_name_H-M   'P 1'
#
loop_
_entity.id
_entity.type
_entity.pdbx_description
1 polymer ?
#
loop_
_entity_poly.entity_id
_entity_poly.type
_entity_poly.pdbx_seq_one_letter_code
_entity_poly.pdbx_strand_id
1 'polypeptide(L)'
;GIEHSAGASFAPNPAYFDPEQIVTLAIEGGCNAVASTLGVLGAVARKYAHRIPFLLKFNHNEFLSYPNSYDQIRFASIRQAFEMGAQGVGATIYFGSEESKRQIQEVTAMFHEAHGLGMFTVLWCYLRNAAFKTKEADFHLAADLTGQANHLGVTIEADIIKQKLPETNGGFTALSFGKTHKKVYSDLSSDHPIDLTRYQVANCFMGRAGLINSGGASAGESDLKEAVRTAVINKRAGGMG
;
A
#
# COMPACT_ATOMS: atom_id res chain seq x y z
N GLY A 1 -2.62 9.68 -4.15
CA GLY A 1 -2.70 10.87 -3.93
C GLY A 1 -3.95 11.68 -3.58
N ILE A 2 -5.04 11.08 -3.12
CA ILE A 2 -6.26 11.86 -2.76
C ILE A 2 -6.06 12.76 -1.54
N GLU A 3 -5.13 12.45 -0.67
CA GLU A 3 -4.71 13.28 0.45
C GLU A 3 -3.99 14.57 0.03
N HIS A 4 -3.52 14.64 -1.21
CA HIS A 4 -2.96 15.87 -1.78
C HIS A 4 -4.06 16.84 -2.19
N SER A 5 -3.73 18.13 -2.28
CA SER A 5 -4.65 19.11 -2.82
C SER A 5 -5.02 18.82 -4.27
N ALA A 6 -6.18 19.33 -4.70
CA ALA A 6 -6.60 19.22 -6.09
C ALA A 6 -5.55 19.78 -7.08
N GLY A 7 -4.82 20.83 -6.70
CA GLY A 7 -3.74 21.39 -7.50
C GLY A 7 -2.60 20.41 -7.75
N ALA A 8 -2.24 19.58 -6.74
CA ALA A 8 -1.17 18.62 -6.87
C ALA A 8 -1.59 17.32 -7.60
N SER A 9 -2.84 16.85 -7.41
CA SER A 9 -3.27 15.54 -7.88
C SER A 9 -4.15 15.59 -9.12
N PHE A 10 -5.01 16.59 -9.25
CA PHE A 10 -6.08 16.61 -10.26
C PHE A 10 -5.89 17.68 -11.33
N ALA A 11 -5.06 18.69 -11.11
CA ALA A 11 -4.83 19.74 -12.11
C ALA A 11 -4.41 19.23 -13.49
N PRO A 12 -3.59 18.15 -13.61
CA PRO A 12 -3.27 17.57 -14.91
C PRO A 12 -4.46 17.00 -15.66
N ASN A 13 -5.52 16.61 -14.94
CA ASN A 13 -6.76 16.13 -15.56
C ASN A 13 -7.96 16.72 -14.83
N PRO A 14 -8.55 17.83 -15.34
CA PRO A 14 -9.65 18.54 -14.68
C PRO A 14 -10.90 17.68 -14.41
N ALA A 15 -11.15 16.62 -15.19
CA ALA A 15 -12.25 15.70 -14.94
C ALA A 15 -12.17 15.03 -13.57
N TYR A 16 -10.96 14.88 -13.02
CA TYR A 16 -10.74 14.23 -11.72
C TYR A 16 -10.99 15.13 -10.50
N PHE A 17 -11.37 16.39 -10.72
CA PHE A 17 -11.90 17.24 -9.64
C PHE A 17 -13.24 16.71 -9.10
N ASP A 18 -14.00 16.00 -9.94
CA ASP A 18 -15.24 15.34 -9.54
C ASP A 18 -14.96 13.90 -9.11
N PRO A 19 -15.18 13.53 -7.83
CA PRO A 19 -15.00 12.16 -7.35
C PRO A 19 -15.81 11.10 -8.12
N GLU A 20 -16.96 11.48 -8.70
CA GLU A 20 -17.77 10.55 -9.50
C GLU A 20 -17.00 10.04 -10.74
N GLN A 21 -16.20 10.89 -11.35
CA GLN A 21 -15.41 10.49 -12.54
C GLN A 21 -14.42 9.38 -12.22
N ILE A 22 -13.79 9.44 -11.04
CA ILE A 22 -12.84 8.41 -10.59
C ILE A 22 -13.56 7.07 -10.36
N VAL A 23 -14.74 7.11 -9.73
CA VAL A 23 -15.53 5.90 -9.47
C VAL A 23 -16.07 5.31 -10.77
N THR A 24 -16.56 6.15 -11.68
CA THR A 24 -17.04 5.72 -13.00
C THR A 24 -15.91 5.06 -13.79
N LEU A 25 -14.72 5.68 -13.81
CA LEU A 25 -13.54 5.12 -14.47
C LEU A 25 -13.16 3.75 -13.89
N ALA A 26 -13.22 3.59 -12.57
CA ALA A 26 -12.95 2.31 -11.92
C ALA A 26 -13.97 1.22 -12.32
N ILE A 27 -15.24 1.56 -12.40
CA ILE A 27 -16.31 0.65 -12.83
C ILE A 27 -16.10 0.24 -14.30
N GLU A 28 -15.87 1.21 -15.20
CA GLU A 28 -15.64 0.98 -16.62
C GLU A 28 -14.36 0.19 -16.87
N GLY A 29 -13.32 0.43 -16.07
CA GLY A 29 -12.06 -0.29 -16.11
C GLY A 29 -12.11 -1.70 -15.48
N GLY A 30 -13.25 -2.11 -14.95
CA GLY A 30 -13.42 -3.45 -14.33
C GLY A 30 -12.66 -3.62 -13.01
N CYS A 31 -12.43 -2.56 -12.27
CA CYS A 31 -11.78 -2.65 -10.95
C CYS A 31 -12.67 -3.41 -9.96
N ASN A 32 -12.03 -4.13 -9.02
CA ASN A 32 -12.72 -4.90 -8.00
C ASN A 32 -13.21 -4.05 -6.82
N ALA A 33 -12.58 -2.91 -6.58
CA ALA A 33 -12.95 -1.96 -5.52
C ALA A 33 -12.39 -0.57 -5.80
N VAL A 34 -12.94 0.42 -5.10
CA VAL A 34 -12.40 1.79 -5.05
C VAL A 34 -11.93 2.11 -3.64
N ALA A 35 -10.67 2.49 -3.51
CA ALA A 35 -10.08 2.92 -2.25
C ALA A 35 -9.97 4.45 -2.22
N SER A 36 -10.52 5.10 -1.19
CA SER A 36 -10.44 6.54 -1.04
C SER A 36 -10.62 7.01 0.40
N THR A 37 -10.62 8.33 0.59
CA THR A 37 -10.85 8.99 1.88
C THR A 37 -12.33 8.97 2.26
N LEU A 38 -12.61 9.21 3.56
CA LEU A 38 -13.97 9.30 4.07
C LEU A 38 -14.80 10.36 3.30
N GLY A 39 -14.24 11.55 3.07
CA GLY A 39 -14.95 12.62 2.39
C GLY A 39 -15.29 12.30 0.94
N VAL A 40 -14.36 11.71 0.20
CA VAL A 40 -14.60 11.31 -1.20
C VAL A 40 -15.64 10.20 -1.30
N LEU A 41 -15.48 9.12 -0.53
CA LEU A 41 -16.44 8.01 -0.56
C LEU A 41 -17.82 8.47 -0.08
N GLY A 42 -17.90 9.32 0.94
CA GLY A 42 -19.15 9.88 1.43
C GLY A 42 -19.90 10.68 0.36
N ALA A 43 -19.20 11.42 -0.48
CA ALA A 43 -19.80 12.18 -1.58
C ALA A 43 -20.45 11.30 -2.64
N VAL A 44 -19.94 10.08 -2.85
CA VAL A 44 -20.37 9.18 -3.95
C VAL A 44 -21.12 7.93 -3.49
N ALA A 45 -21.14 7.62 -2.19
CA ALA A 45 -21.64 6.37 -1.64
C ALA A 45 -23.10 6.08 -2.05
N ARG A 46 -24.01 7.03 -1.96
CA ARG A 46 -25.42 6.85 -2.32
C ARG A 46 -25.61 6.36 -3.76
N LYS A 47 -24.74 6.83 -4.67
CA LYS A 47 -24.88 6.58 -6.11
C LYS A 47 -24.13 5.31 -6.54
N TYR A 48 -23.07 4.94 -5.86
CA TYR A 48 -22.13 3.93 -6.37
C TYR A 48 -21.84 2.76 -5.43
N ALA A 49 -22.14 2.82 -4.13
CA ALA A 49 -21.81 1.74 -3.20
C ALA A 49 -22.43 0.38 -3.56
N HIS A 50 -23.55 0.37 -4.29
CA HIS A 50 -24.18 -0.84 -4.80
C HIS A 50 -23.58 -1.37 -6.12
N ARG A 51 -22.68 -0.61 -6.76
CA ARG A 51 -22.09 -0.92 -8.06
C ARG A 51 -20.64 -1.39 -7.97
N ILE A 52 -19.90 -0.91 -6.97
CA ILE A 52 -18.51 -1.25 -6.76
C ILE A 52 -18.21 -1.21 -5.25
N PRO A 53 -17.50 -2.22 -4.70
CA PRO A 53 -17.09 -2.20 -3.30
C PRO A 53 -16.22 -0.99 -2.97
N PHE A 54 -16.47 -0.38 -1.81
CA PHE A 54 -15.64 0.70 -1.28
C PHE A 54 -14.68 0.17 -0.22
N LEU A 55 -13.45 0.66 -0.28
CA LEU A 55 -12.43 0.52 0.74
C LEU A 55 -12.10 1.90 1.29
N LEU A 56 -12.38 2.12 2.57
CA LEU A 56 -12.08 3.39 3.21
C LEU A 56 -10.65 3.38 3.76
N LYS A 57 -9.79 4.23 3.20
CA LYS A 57 -8.46 4.48 3.77
C LYS A 57 -8.61 5.48 4.92
N PHE A 58 -8.39 5.01 6.17
CA PHE A 58 -8.72 5.79 7.37
C PHE A 58 -7.58 6.68 7.89
N ASN A 59 -6.34 6.49 7.43
CA ASN A 59 -5.22 7.36 7.81
C ASN A 59 -4.53 7.97 6.60
N HIS A 60 -4.00 9.17 6.76
CA HIS A 60 -3.36 9.96 5.73
C HIS A 60 -2.22 10.80 6.30
N ASN A 61 -1.30 11.27 5.45
CA ASN A 61 -0.39 12.35 5.79
C ASN A 61 -1.15 13.66 6.02
N GLU A 62 -0.67 14.44 6.95
CA GLU A 62 -1.02 15.84 7.11
C GLU A 62 0.19 16.69 6.66
N PHE A 63 0.17 17.14 5.40
CA PHE A 63 1.32 17.81 4.78
C PHE A 63 1.58 19.23 5.26
N LEU A 64 0.60 19.85 5.93
CA LEU A 64 0.77 21.18 6.48
C LEU A 64 1.64 21.20 7.74
N SER A 65 1.90 20.04 8.32
CA SER A 65 2.85 19.87 9.42
C SER A 65 4.32 19.93 8.98
N TYR A 66 4.61 20.28 7.73
CA TYR A 66 5.99 20.39 7.25
C TYR A 66 6.88 21.09 8.31
N PRO A 67 8.11 20.59 8.58
CA PRO A 67 8.82 19.54 7.84
C PRO A 67 8.54 18.10 8.29
N ASN A 68 7.58 17.85 9.18
CA ASN A 68 7.22 16.50 9.61
C ASN A 68 6.62 15.71 8.43
N SER A 69 7.39 14.70 8.00
CA SER A 69 7.01 13.89 6.88
C SER A 69 6.73 12.49 7.29
N TYR A 70 6.10 11.60 6.87
CA TYR A 70 5.93 10.19 7.26
C TYR A 70 5.09 9.94 8.51
N ASP A 71 4.35 10.94 8.96
CA ASP A 71 3.30 10.72 9.94
C ASP A 71 1.98 10.38 9.22
N GLN A 72 1.36 9.28 9.65
CA GLN A 72 0.05 8.86 9.20
C GLN A 72 -0.94 9.09 10.33
N ILE A 73 -1.85 10.03 10.13
CA ILE A 73 -2.83 10.45 11.12
C ILE A 73 -4.18 9.85 10.78
N ARG A 74 -4.93 9.42 11.78
CA ARG A 74 -6.27 8.89 11.61
C ARG A 74 -7.26 10.01 11.29
N PHE A 75 -7.96 9.90 10.15
CA PHE A 75 -9.01 10.82 9.68
C PHE A 75 -10.41 10.21 9.70
N ALA A 76 -10.54 8.93 9.98
CA ALA A 76 -11.83 8.26 10.03
C ALA A 76 -11.82 7.11 11.04
N SER A 77 -13.00 6.69 11.51
CA SER A 77 -13.19 5.49 12.32
C SER A 77 -13.66 4.31 11.46
N ILE A 78 -13.48 3.11 11.97
CA ILE A 78 -14.00 1.89 11.35
C ILE A 78 -15.53 1.91 11.35
N ARG A 79 -16.14 2.44 12.40
CA ARG A 79 -17.58 2.60 12.48
C ARG A 79 -18.15 3.46 11.36
N GLN A 80 -17.51 4.59 11.03
CA GLN A 80 -17.92 5.42 9.89
C GLN A 80 -17.81 4.67 8.56
N ALA A 81 -16.77 3.84 8.36
CA ALA A 81 -16.63 3.01 7.18
C ALA A 81 -17.77 1.99 7.07
N PHE A 82 -18.07 1.30 8.16
CA PHE A 82 -19.15 0.31 8.24
C PHE A 82 -20.51 0.94 7.94
N GLU A 83 -20.84 2.06 8.57
CA GLU A 83 -22.12 2.76 8.39
C GLU A 83 -22.30 3.34 6.98
N MET A 84 -21.20 3.66 6.30
CA MET A 84 -21.21 4.06 4.89
C MET A 84 -21.46 2.88 3.93
N GLY A 85 -21.32 1.64 4.39
CA GLY A 85 -21.42 0.43 3.58
C GLY A 85 -20.11 0.05 2.89
N ALA A 86 -18.96 0.56 3.37
CA ALA A 86 -17.66 0.11 2.89
C ALA A 86 -17.44 -1.38 3.22
N GLN A 87 -16.88 -2.12 2.27
CA GLN A 87 -16.61 -3.55 2.43
C GLN A 87 -15.27 -3.83 3.09
N GLY A 88 -14.38 -2.84 3.07
CA GLY A 88 -13.06 -2.94 3.66
C GLY A 88 -12.53 -1.60 4.14
N VAL A 89 -11.45 -1.67 4.89
CA VAL A 89 -10.70 -0.51 5.34
C VAL A 89 -9.22 -0.66 5.01
N GLY A 90 -8.54 0.46 4.93
CA GLY A 90 -7.11 0.46 4.65
C GLY A 90 -6.35 1.52 5.41
N ALA A 91 -5.07 1.25 5.60
CA ALA A 91 -4.14 2.16 6.26
C ALA A 91 -2.78 2.15 5.59
N THR A 92 -2.02 3.19 5.81
CA THR A 92 -0.57 3.21 5.56
C THR A 92 0.18 3.09 6.88
N ILE A 93 1.21 2.25 6.92
CA ILE A 93 2.27 2.31 7.91
C ILE A 93 3.58 2.63 7.20
N TYR A 94 4.26 3.64 7.69
CA TYR A 94 5.63 3.94 7.30
C TYR A 94 6.61 3.25 8.24
N PHE A 95 6.87 1.96 7.97
CA PHE A 95 7.77 1.16 8.77
C PHE A 95 9.19 1.76 8.81
N GLY A 96 9.77 1.83 10.00
CA GLY A 96 11.09 2.39 10.23
C GLY A 96 11.13 3.92 10.37
N SER A 97 10.01 4.62 10.20
CA SER A 97 9.91 6.05 10.53
C SER A 97 9.87 6.26 12.06
N GLU A 98 10.06 7.48 12.49
CA GLU A 98 9.95 7.87 13.90
C GLU A 98 8.55 7.53 14.48
N GLU A 99 7.51 7.66 13.67
CA GLU A 99 6.11 7.39 14.02
C GLU A 99 5.69 5.92 13.84
N SER A 100 6.56 5.06 13.37
CA SER A 100 6.27 3.66 13.05
C SER A 100 5.61 2.90 14.21
N LYS A 101 6.11 3.08 15.43
CA LYS A 101 5.58 2.40 16.63
C LYS A 101 4.13 2.77 16.93
N ARG A 102 3.80 4.05 16.85
CA ARG A 102 2.42 4.54 17.06
C ARG A 102 1.50 4.04 15.95
N GLN A 103 1.93 4.16 14.69
CA GLN A 103 1.16 3.71 13.53
C GLN A 103 0.84 2.21 13.61
N ILE A 104 1.80 1.37 13.99
CA ILE A 104 1.57 -0.08 14.15
C ILE A 104 0.48 -0.35 15.19
N GLN A 105 0.55 0.27 16.37
CA GLN A 105 -0.42 0.06 17.43
C GLN A 105 -1.82 0.53 17.04
N GLU A 106 -1.92 1.71 16.42
CA GLU A 106 -3.18 2.28 15.97
C GLU A 106 -3.83 1.41 14.88
N VAL A 107 -3.06 1.02 13.86
CA VAL A 107 -3.57 0.20 12.76
C VAL A 107 -3.97 -1.20 13.24
N THR A 108 -3.20 -1.80 14.16
CA THR A 108 -3.56 -3.09 14.75
C THR A 108 -4.93 -3.05 15.42
N ALA A 109 -5.19 -2.02 16.24
CA ALA A 109 -6.50 -1.87 16.89
C ALA A 109 -7.63 -1.66 15.88
N MET A 110 -7.40 -0.86 14.84
CA MET A 110 -8.38 -0.58 13.80
C MET A 110 -8.67 -1.82 12.94
N PHE A 111 -7.68 -2.63 12.61
CA PHE A 111 -7.87 -3.87 11.84
C PHE A 111 -8.65 -4.90 12.65
N HIS A 112 -8.36 -5.03 13.95
CA HIS A 112 -9.16 -5.88 14.83
C HIS A 112 -10.64 -5.45 14.86
N GLU A 113 -10.92 -4.15 15.00
CA GLU A 113 -12.30 -3.62 14.94
C GLU A 113 -12.97 -3.93 13.58
N ALA A 114 -12.23 -3.75 12.48
CA ALA A 114 -12.74 -4.01 11.13
C ALA A 114 -13.14 -5.49 10.95
N HIS A 115 -12.29 -6.42 11.35
CA HIS A 115 -12.59 -7.85 11.30
C HIS A 115 -13.79 -8.21 12.17
N GLY A 116 -13.94 -7.58 13.35
CA GLY A 116 -15.13 -7.75 14.20
C GLY A 116 -16.44 -7.31 13.53
N LEU A 117 -16.38 -6.44 12.54
CA LEU A 117 -17.50 -5.99 11.72
C LEU A 117 -17.61 -6.72 10.36
N GLY A 118 -16.77 -7.72 10.11
CA GLY A 118 -16.75 -8.48 8.86
C GLY A 118 -16.16 -7.75 7.66
N MET A 119 -15.34 -6.71 7.89
CA MET A 119 -14.69 -5.93 6.85
C MET A 119 -13.29 -6.48 6.59
N PHE A 120 -12.85 -6.53 5.31
CA PHE A 120 -11.47 -6.87 4.99
C PHE A 120 -10.51 -5.69 5.18
N THR A 121 -9.22 -5.99 5.32
CA THR A 121 -8.19 -4.99 5.61
C THR A 121 -7.09 -4.94 4.55
N VAL A 122 -6.65 -3.75 4.19
CA VAL A 122 -5.55 -3.52 3.25
C VAL A 122 -4.49 -2.63 3.88
N LEU A 123 -3.24 -3.08 3.90
CA LEU A 123 -2.14 -2.27 4.41
C LEU A 123 -1.24 -1.77 3.28
N TRP A 124 -1.10 -0.45 3.15
CA TRP A 124 -0.02 0.20 2.42
C TRP A 124 1.25 0.09 3.24
N CYS A 125 2.12 -0.82 2.85
CA CYS A 125 3.24 -1.31 3.64
C CYS A 125 4.55 -0.70 3.13
N TYR A 126 4.87 0.52 3.56
CA TYR A 126 5.99 1.25 3.01
C TYR A 126 7.12 1.45 4.02
N LEU A 127 8.36 1.40 3.54
CA LEU A 127 9.54 1.72 4.33
C LEU A 127 9.82 3.21 4.30
N ARG A 128 10.12 3.79 5.46
CA ARG A 128 10.58 5.16 5.60
C ARG A 128 11.58 5.24 6.75
N ASN A 129 12.84 5.06 6.42
CA ASN A 129 13.95 5.17 7.38
C ASN A 129 15.12 5.84 6.68
N ALA A 130 15.55 7.01 7.16
CA ALA A 130 16.64 7.75 6.56
C ALA A 130 17.95 6.94 6.46
N ALA A 131 18.18 6.01 7.39
CA ALA A 131 19.35 5.12 7.39
C ALA A 131 19.34 4.08 6.26
N PHE A 132 18.20 3.86 5.58
CA PHE A 132 18.12 2.91 4.46
C PHE A 132 18.63 3.50 3.14
N LYS A 133 18.99 4.77 3.14
CA LYS A 133 19.64 5.43 2.01
C LYS A 133 21.08 5.77 2.38
N THR A 134 22.02 5.16 1.69
CA THR A 134 23.46 5.45 1.81
C THR A 134 23.90 6.40 0.69
N LYS A 135 25.19 6.70 0.64
CA LYS A 135 25.79 7.45 -0.49
C LYS A 135 25.80 6.62 -1.78
N GLU A 136 25.89 5.30 -1.64
CA GLU A 136 26.05 4.34 -2.75
C GLU A 136 24.72 3.83 -3.29
N ALA A 137 23.70 3.65 -2.41
CA ALA A 137 22.43 3.03 -2.80
C ALA A 137 21.27 3.43 -1.90
N ASP A 138 20.05 3.22 -2.41
CA ASP A 138 18.79 3.34 -1.67
C ASP A 138 18.16 1.95 -1.51
N PHE A 139 18.04 1.48 -0.26
CA PHE A 139 17.53 0.15 0.07
C PHE A 139 16.04 0.13 0.45
N HIS A 140 15.31 1.25 0.32
CA HIS A 140 13.87 1.28 0.62
C HIS A 140 13.06 0.32 -0.25
N LEU A 141 13.57 -0.11 -1.39
CA LEU A 141 12.97 -1.09 -2.28
C LEU A 141 13.76 -2.40 -2.34
N ALA A 142 14.58 -2.69 -1.33
CA ALA A 142 15.25 -3.98 -1.22
C ALA A 142 14.24 -5.08 -0.86
N ALA A 143 14.32 -6.22 -1.52
CA ALA A 143 13.37 -7.32 -1.35
C ALA A 143 13.35 -7.87 0.08
N ASP A 144 14.50 -7.99 0.71
CA ASP A 144 14.63 -8.45 2.09
C ASP A 144 13.98 -7.48 3.09
N LEU A 145 14.16 -6.17 2.93
CA LEU A 145 13.56 -5.15 3.80
C LEU A 145 12.07 -5.01 3.55
N THR A 146 11.62 -4.96 2.30
CA THR A 146 10.19 -4.89 1.96
C THR A 146 9.46 -6.19 2.32
N GLY A 147 10.12 -7.35 2.19
CA GLY A 147 9.60 -8.61 2.69
C GLY A 147 9.39 -8.62 4.20
N GLN A 148 10.34 -8.06 4.97
CA GLN A 148 10.17 -7.90 6.42
C GLN A 148 8.99 -6.98 6.75
N ALA A 149 8.81 -5.88 6.03
CA ALA A 149 7.66 -5.00 6.21
C ALA A 149 6.34 -5.73 5.91
N ASN A 150 6.29 -6.52 4.83
CA ASN A 150 5.12 -7.35 4.51
C ASN A 150 4.80 -8.33 5.63
N HIS A 151 5.83 -8.98 6.20
CA HIS A 151 5.65 -9.92 7.31
C HIS A 151 5.09 -9.21 8.56
N LEU A 152 5.54 -8.00 8.86
CA LEU A 152 4.96 -7.20 9.94
C LEU A 152 3.50 -6.84 9.64
N GLY A 153 3.18 -6.51 8.38
CA GLY A 153 1.81 -6.22 7.97
C GLY A 153 0.86 -7.40 8.14
N VAL A 154 1.26 -8.60 7.75
CA VAL A 154 0.41 -9.79 7.95
C VAL A 154 0.37 -10.23 9.41
N THR A 155 1.36 -9.88 10.22
CA THR A 155 1.39 -10.13 11.68
C THR A 155 0.28 -9.33 12.40
N ILE A 156 -0.09 -8.16 11.88
CA ILE A 156 -1.20 -7.35 12.40
C ILE A 156 -2.52 -7.61 11.66
N GLU A 157 -2.64 -8.76 11.02
CA GLU A 157 -3.85 -9.25 10.36
C GLU A 157 -4.29 -8.41 9.14
N ALA A 158 -3.34 -7.87 8.35
CA ALA A 158 -3.69 -7.36 7.04
C ALA A 158 -4.05 -8.51 6.09
N ASP A 159 -5.25 -8.48 5.50
CA ASP A 159 -5.68 -9.47 4.50
C ASP A 159 -4.97 -9.27 3.17
N ILE A 160 -4.68 -8.01 2.84
CA ILE A 160 -3.99 -7.62 1.61
C ILE A 160 -2.86 -6.63 1.95
N ILE A 161 -1.68 -6.95 1.47
CA ILE A 161 -0.52 -6.06 1.51
C ILE A 161 -0.41 -5.31 0.18
N LYS A 162 -0.31 -3.99 0.24
CA LYS A 162 0.05 -3.15 -0.90
C LYS A 162 1.49 -2.71 -0.73
N GLN A 163 2.37 -3.18 -1.63
CA GLN A 163 3.81 -2.93 -1.58
C GLN A 163 4.33 -2.45 -2.93
N LYS A 164 5.45 -1.75 -2.94
CA LYS A 164 6.18 -1.45 -4.17
C LYS A 164 6.93 -2.69 -4.68
N LEU A 165 7.09 -2.79 -5.99
CA LEU A 165 8.00 -3.79 -6.55
C LEU A 165 9.41 -3.60 -5.97
N PRO A 166 10.09 -4.69 -5.61
CA PRO A 166 11.48 -4.62 -5.19
C PRO A 166 12.38 -4.38 -6.40
N GLU A 167 13.35 -3.50 -6.23
CA GLU A 167 14.32 -3.11 -7.28
C GLU A 167 15.71 -3.68 -7.02
N THR A 168 15.97 -4.09 -5.77
CA THR A 168 17.25 -4.61 -5.32
C THR A 168 17.03 -5.61 -4.17
N ASN A 169 18.13 -6.12 -3.60
CA ASN A 169 18.15 -7.01 -2.46
C ASN A 169 19.35 -6.72 -1.55
N GLY A 170 19.45 -7.42 -0.42
CA GLY A 170 20.63 -7.36 0.44
C GLY A 170 20.70 -6.13 1.35
N GLY A 171 19.57 -5.47 1.61
CA GLY A 171 19.52 -4.30 2.49
C GLY A 171 19.99 -4.60 3.91
N PHE A 172 19.61 -5.73 4.50
CA PHE A 172 20.10 -6.13 5.83
C PHE A 172 21.61 -6.28 5.87
N THR A 173 22.20 -6.88 4.85
CA THR A 173 23.65 -7.11 4.76
C THR A 173 24.40 -5.78 4.56
N ALA A 174 23.94 -4.97 3.61
CA ALA A 174 24.57 -3.71 3.27
C ALA A 174 24.54 -2.69 4.42
N LEU A 175 23.43 -2.67 5.18
CA LEU A 175 23.24 -1.77 6.30
C LEU A 175 23.72 -2.36 7.63
N SER A 176 24.19 -3.59 7.63
CA SER A 176 24.77 -4.30 8.80
C SER A 176 23.86 -4.31 10.02
N PHE A 177 22.55 -4.55 9.85
CA PHE A 177 21.61 -4.66 10.95
C PHE A 177 20.66 -5.85 10.79
N GLY A 178 19.92 -6.17 11.86
CA GLY A 178 18.94 -7.24 11.87
C GLY A 178 19.58 -8.65 11.79
N LYS A 179 18.73 -9.64 11.55
CA LYS A 179 19.15 -11.04 11.35
C LYS A 179 18.39 -11.60 10.17
N THR A 180 19.10 -11.94 9.12
CA THR A 180 18.56 -12.71 8.00
C THR A 180 19.48 -13.87 7.67
N HIS A 181 18.88 -14.97 7.21
CA HIS A 181 19.67 -16.15 6.88
C HIS A 181 20.21 -16.01 5.46
N LYS A 182 21.48 -16.42 5.21
CA LYS A 182 22.12 -16.33 3.89
C LYS A 182 21.34 -17.00 2.75
N LYS A 183 20.53 -18.00 3.04
CA LYS A 183 19.64 -18.65 2.08
C LYS A 183 18.58 -17.72 1.48
N VAL A 184 18.29 -16.60 2.10
CA VAL A 184 17.43 -15.56 1.50
C VAL A 184 18.00 -15.10 0.17
N TYR A 185 19.32 -14.98 0.10
CA TYR A 185 20.03 -14.48 -1.08
C TYR A 185 20.47 -15.58 -2.05
N SER A 186 20.74 -16.81 -1.56
CA SER A 186 21.20 -17.92 -2.41
C SER A 186 20.08 -18.80 -2.95
N ASP A 187 18.99 -18.98 -2.19
CA ASP A 187 17.99 -20.00 -2.47
C ASP A 187 16.57 -19.41 -2.67
N LEU A 188 16.25 -18.32 -1.98
CA LEU A 188 14.89 -17.78 -1.93
C LEU A 188 14.67 -16.54 -2.81
N SER A 189 15.72 -15.95 -3.33
CA SER A 189 15.65 -14.81 -4.23
C SER A 189 16.80 -14.86 -5.24
N SER A 190 16.64 -14.14 -6.33
CA SER A 190 17.69 -13.83 -7.32
C SER A 190 17.57 -12.35 -7.69
N ASP A 191 18.37 -11.88 -8.63
CA ASP A 191 18.24 -10.51 -9.15
C ASP A 191 17.07 -10.34 -10.16
N HIS A 192 16.34 -11.43 -10.44
CA HIS A 192 15.22 -11.37 -11.35
C HIS A 192 13.99 -10.77 -10.66
N PRO A 193 13.29 -9.78 -11.25
CA PRO A 193 12.16 -9.08 -10.60
C PRO A 193 11.03 -10.00 -10.11
N ILE A 194 10.75 -11.09 -10.80
CA ILE A 194 9.74 -12.08 -10.38
C ILE A 194 10.19 -12.80 -9.10
N ASP A 195 11.46 -13.15 -8.97
CA ASP A 195 11.98 -13.86 -7.80
C ASP A 195 12.05 -12.93 -6.58
N LEU A 196 12.46 -11.67 -6.78
CA LEU A 196 12.42 -10.65 -5.74
C LEU A 196 10.99 -10.44 -5.22
N THR A 197 10.00 -10.36 -6.13
CA THR A 197 8.59 -10.20 -5.77
C THR A 197 8.04 -11.49 -5.14
N ARG A 198 8.47 -12.67 -5.59
CA ARG A 198 8.10 -13.95 -4.97
C ARG A 198 8.58 -14.04 -3.52
N TYR A 199 9.73 -13.48 -3.20
CA TYR A 199 10.17 -13.35 -1.81
C TYR A 199 9.24 -12.47 -0.98
N GLN A 200 8.71 -11.37 -1.56
CA GLN A 200 7.67 -10.57 -0.90
C GLN A 200 6.38 -11.38 -0.67
N VAL A 201 5.94 -12.17 -1.66
CA VAL A 201 4.77 -13.06 -1.52
C VAL A 201 5.00 -14.12 -0.44
N ALA A 202 6.20 -14.70 -0.36
CA ALA A 202 6.56 -15.65 0.69
C ALA A 202 6.39 -15.05 2.09
N ASN A 203 6.72 -13.78 2.27
CA ASN A 203 6.52 -13.04 3.52
C ASN A 203 5.06 -12.65 3.80
N CYS A 204 4.14 -12.86 2.87
CA CYS A 204 2.69 -12.77 3.05
C CYS A 204 2.09 -14.18 3.35
N PHE A 205 2.73 -14.95 4.23
CA PHE A 205 2.35 -16.32 4.56
C PHE A 205 2.21 -17.24 3.34
N MET A 206 3.18 -17.16 2.42
CA MET A 206 3.18 -17.90 1.15
C MET A 206 1.95 -17.58 0.27
N GLY A 207 1.52 -16.31 0.28
CA GLY A 207 0.39 -15.85 -0.52
C GLY A 207 -1.00 -16.09 0.11
N ARG A 208 -1.07 -16.51 1.38
CA ARG A 208 -2.34 -16.61 2.11
C ARG A 208 -2.94 -15.24 2.46
N ALA A 209 -2.08 -14.24 2.70
CA ALA A 209 -2.47 -12.85 2.59
C ALA A 209 -2.12 -12.37 1.18
N GLY A 210 -2.99 -11.56 0.57
CA GLY A 210 -2.80 -11.09 -0.79
C GLY A 210 -1.66 -10.08 -0.90
N LEU A 211 -0.93 -10.07 -2.03
CA LEU A 211 0.01 -9.01 -2.35
C LEU A 211 -0.43 -8.29 -3.62
N ILE A 212 -0.68 -6.98 -3.52
CA ILE A 212 -0.89 -6.10 -4.67
C ILE A 212 0.26 -5.10 -4.79
N ASN A 213 0.59 -4.71 -6.00
CA ASN A 213 1.62 -3.70 -6.21
C ASN A 213 1.06 -2.28 -6.16
N SER A 214 1.88 -1.40 -5.61
CA SER A 214 1.69 0.03 -5.72
C SER A 214 2.15 0.48 -7.11
N GLY A 215 1.29 1.14 -7.87
CA GLY A 215 1.71 1.88 -9.04
C GLY A 215 2.74 2.95 -8.67
N GLY A 216 3.47 3.46 -9.62
CA GLY A 216 4.40 4.58 -9.44
C GLY A 216 3.71 5.94 -9.55
N ALA A 217 4.52 6.99 -9.60
CA ALA A 217 4.08 8.28 -10.11
C ALA A 217 3.78 8.14 -11.62
N SER A 218 2.75 8.85 -12.10
CA SER A 218 2.41 8.85 -13.53
C SER A 218 3.54 9.48 -14.35
N ALA A 219 3.97 8.81 -15.40
CA ALA A 219 5.04 9.24 -16.30
C ALA A 219 4.53 9.46 -17.76
N GLY A 220 3.22 9.53 -17.98
CA GLY A 220 2.60 9.76 -19.29
C GLY A 220 2.44 8.49 -20.14
N GLU A 221 2.70 8.55 -21.44
CA GLU A 221 2.43 7.41 -22.35
C GLU A 221 3.21 6.12 -22.04
N SER A 222 4.35 6.22 -21.33
CA SER A 222 5.09 5.05 -20.86
C SER A 222 4.39 4.30 -19.72
N ASP A 223 3.42 4.90 -19.06
CA ASP A 223 2.75 4.38 -17.87
C ASP A 223 2.02 3.07 -18.13
N LEU A 224 1.33 2.92 -19.26
CA LEU A 224 0.60 1.70 -19.55
C LEU A 224 1.53 0.49 -19.66
N LYS A 225 2.67 0.65 -20.32
CA LYS A 225 3.66 -0.42 -20.46
C LYS A 225 4.25 -0.81 -19.10
N GLU A 226 4.57 0.16 -18.28
CA GLU A 226 5.12 -0.09 -16.94
C GLU A 226 4.07 -0.67 -15.99
N ALA A 227 2.83 -0.21 -16.06
CA ALA A 227 1.71 -0.78 -15.30
C ALA A 227 1.48 -2.25 -15.67
N VAL A 228 1.48 -2.59 -16.96
CA VAL A 228 1.35 -3.98 -17.45
C VAL A 228 2.55 -4.81 -16.97
N ARG A 229 3.76 -4.30 -17.11
CA ARG A 229 4.98 -4.97 -16.61
C ARG A 229 4.88 -5.28 -15.13
N THR A 230 4.51 -4.31 -14.32
CA THR A 230 4.33 -4.44 -12.86
C THR A 230 3.29 -5.51 -12.54
N ALA A 231 2.13 -5.47 -13.18
CA ALA A 231 1.07 -6.46 -12.99
C ALA A 231 1.53 -7.89 -13.37
N VAL A 232 2.22 -8.04 -14.50
CA VAL A 232 2.76 -9.34 -14.94
C VAL A 232 3.79 -9.90 -13.97
N ILE A 233 4.72 -9.08 -13.48
CA ILE A 233 5.72 -9.49 -12.48
C ILE A 233 5.00 -9.98 -11.21
N ASN A 234 4.06 -9.20 -10.69
CA ASN A 234 3.32 -9.55 -9.48
C ASN A 234 2.54 -10.87 -9.65
N LYS A 235 1.77 -11.01 -10.72
CA LYS A 235 0.98 -12.22 -10.99
C LYS A 235 1.86 -13.46 -11.14
N ARG A 236 2.98 -13.37 -11.86
CA ARG A 236 3.93 -14.48 -12.03
C ARG A 236 4.68 -14.83 -10.74
N ALA A 237 4.84 -13.87 -9.86
CA ALA A 237 5.41 -14.11 -8.53
C ALA A 237 4.42 -14.79 -7.55
N GLY A 238 3.15 -14.83 -7.86
CA GLY A 238 2.08 -15.37 -7.01
C GLY A 238 1.26 -14.31 -6.27
N GLY A 239 1.39 -13.05 -6.63
CA GLY A 239 0.57 -11.96 -6.10
C GLY A 239 -0.80 -11.84 -6.76
N MET A 240 -1.61 -10.93 -6.27
CA MET A 240 -2.98 -10.71 -6.75
C MET A 240 -3.05 -9.81 -8.00
N GLY A 241 -2.14 -8.87 -8.16
CA GLY A 241 -2.14 -7.91 -9.28
C GLY A 241 -1.41 -6.62 -8.97
#